data_c75840db73955aeb263a8b594137c73a
#
_entry.id   c75840db73955aeb263a8b594137c73a
#
_cell.length_a   1.000
_cell.length_b   1.000
_cell.length_c   1.000
_cell.angle_alpha   90.00
_cell.angle_beta   90.00
_cell.angle_gamma   90.00
#
_symmetry.space_group_name_H-M   'P 1'
#
loop_
_entity.id
_entity.type
_entity.pdbx_description
1 polymer ?
#
loop_
_entity_poly.entity_id
_entity_poly.type
_entity_poly.pdbx_seq_one_letter_code
_entity_poly.pdbx_strand_id
1 'polypeptide(L)'
;MIEQQIRPWGVLDSDVLAALQSVGRETFVPPDYRHLAFADVEIPIGQAQTMMEPKLEARLLQALAPKTDENILEVGTGSGYMTALLSHAGANVTTVEIFPELISSAAEALAAASISNLSMEQGD
;
A
#
# COMPACT_ATOMS: atom_id res chain seq x y z
N MET A 1 -6.36 -9.34 10.80
CA MET A 1 -5.73 -9.36 9.46
C MET A 1 -4.46 -10.22 9.44
N ILE A 2 -3.46 -9.90 10.23
CA ILE A 2 -2.16 -10.58 10.16
C ILE A 2 -2.26 -12.06 10.54
N GLU A 3 -2.85 -12.39 11.67
CA GLU A 3 -2.88 -13.77 12.16
C GLU A 3 -3.85 -14.68 11.42
N GLN A 4 -4.95 -14.13 10.91
CA GLN A 4 -6.02 -14.93 10.34
C GLN A 4 -5.98 -15.03 8.82
N GLN A 5 -5.37 -14.06 8.13
CA GLN A 5 -5.36 -13.98 6.68
C GLN A 5 -3.96 -14.06 6.10
N ILE A 6 -3.04 -13.30 6.65
CA ILE A 6 -1.73 -13.06 6.04
C ILE A 6 -0.75 -14.17 6.39
N ARG A 7 -0.58 -14.49 7.68
CA ARG A 7 0.34 -15.57 8.08
C ARG A 7 -0.07 -16.94 7.52
N PRO A 8 -1.38 -17.34 7.57
CA PRO A 8 -1.79 -18.58 6.96
C PRO A 8 -1.53 -18.67 5.46
N TRP A 9 -1.46 -17.53 4.77
CA TRP A 9 -1.21 -17.50 3.32
C TRP A 9 0.28 -17.52 2.97
N GLY A 10 1.14 -17.84 3.94
CA GLY A 10 2.57 -18.04 3.73
C GLY A 10 3.42 -16.79 3.84
N VAL A 11 2.91 -15.73 4.47
CA VAL A 11 3.69 -14.53 4.72
C VAL A 11 4.29 -14.63 6.12
N LEU A 12 5.58 -14.94 6.19
CA LEU A 12 6.28 -15.17 7.44
C LEU A 12 7.47 -14.22 7.64
N ASP A 13 7.82 -13.42 6.65
CA ASP A 13 8.94 -12.48 6.74
C ASP A 13 8.65 -11.42 7.82
N SER A 14 9.58 -11.28 8.78
CA SER A 14 9.38 -10.38 9.92
C SER A 14 9.32 -8.91 9.50
N ASP A 15 10.05 -8.50 8.49
CA ASP A 15 10.05 -7.11 8.00
C ASP A 15 8.71 -6.78 7.34
N VAL A 16 8.14 -7.73 6.59
CA VAL A 16 6.83 -7.58 5.97
C VAL A 16 5.75 -7.45 7.05
N LEU A 17 5.78 -8.34 8.04
CA LEU A 17 4.80 -8.31 9.13
C LEU A 17 4.91 -7.02 9.94
N ALA A 18 6.13 -6.53 10.18
CA ALA A 18 6.35 -5.26 10.86
C ALA A 18 5.78 -4.07 10.06
N ALA A 19 5.96 -4.06 8.74
CA ALA A 19 5.40 -3.02 7.88
C ALA A 19 3.87 -3.01 7.96
N LEU A 20 3.25 -4.18 7.91
CA LEU A 20 1.80 -4.30 7.99
C LEU A 20 1.25 -3.83 9.34
N GLN A 21 2.01 -4.01 10.42
CA GLN A 21 1.61 -3.51 11.75
C GLN A 21 1.79 -2.01 11.87
N SER A 22 2.84 -1.46 11.27
CA SER A 22 3.20 -0.04 11.43
C SER A 22 2.39 0.87 10.51
N VAL A 23 2.05 0.40 9.31
CA VAL A 23 1.27 1.19 8.35
C VAL A 23 -0.21 0.92 8.58
N GLY A 24 -0.95 1.93 9.03
CA GLY A 24 -2.39 1.81 9.29
C GLY A 24 -3.18 1.69 8.00
N ARG A 25 -3.62 0.49 7.66
CA ARG A 25 -4.34 0.22 6.41
C ARG A 25 -5.61 1.08 6.29
N GLU A 26 -6.30 1.31 7.39
CA GLU A 26 -7.54 2.10 7.43
C GLU A 26 -7.36 3.53 6.91
N THR A 27 -6.15 4.09 7.02
CA THR A 27 -5.84 5.42 6.51
C THR A 27 -5.96 5.49 4.98
N PHE A 28 -5.77 4.36 4.30
CA PHE A 28 -5.74 4.27 2.85
C PHE A 28 -7.05 3.76 2.24
N VAL A 29 -8.03 3.48 3.08
CA VAL A 29 -9.34 3.00 2.64
C VAL A 29 -10.32 4.17 2.58
N PRO A 30 -11.13 4.31 1.50
CA PRO A 30 -12.14 5.37 1.45
C PRO A 30 -13.09 5.29 2.65
N PRO A 31 -13.56 6.43 3.17
CA PRO A 31 -14.38 6.45 4.39
C PRO A 31 -15.59 5.51 4.36
N ASP A 32 -16.26 5.39 3.22
CA ASP A 32 -17.44 4.53 3.08
C ASP A 32 -17.14 3.04 3.24
N TYR A 33 -15.89 2.65 3.04
CA TYR A 33 -15.45 1.25 3.09
C TYR A 33 -14.51 0.97 4.26
N ARG A 34 -14.32 1.93 5.16
CA ARG A 34 -13.32 1.80 6.23
C ARG A 34 -13.57 0.61 7.14
N HIS A 35 -14.84 0.22 7.30
CA HIS A 35 -15.21 -0.98 8.06
C HIS A 35 -14.69 -2.29 7.42
N LEU A 36 -14.27 -2.25 6.14
CA LEU A 36 -13.71 -3.40 5.43
C LEU A 36 -12.17 -3.37 5.39
N ALA A 37 -11.54 -2.41 6.05
CA ALA A 37 -10.08 -2.19 5.93
C ALA A 37 -9.26 -3.46 6.20
N PHE A 38 -9.71 -4.30 7.12
CA PHE A 38 -8.99 -5.51 7.50
C PHE A 38 -9.65 -6.79 6.98
N ALA A 39 -10.68 -6.68 6.16
CA ALA A 39 -11.32 -7.82 5.54
C ALA A 39 -10.52 -8.28 4.31
N ASP A 40 -10.58 -9.57 4.02
CA ASP A 40 -9.88 -10.16 2.88
C ASP A 40 -10.71 -9.99 1.61
N VAL A 41 -10.89 -8.74 1.19
CA VAL A 41 -11.70 -8.37 0.02
C VAL A 41 -11.02 -7.25 -0.75
N GLU A 42 -11.36 -7.12 -2.03
CA GLU A 42 -11.00 -5.96 -2.82
C GLU A 42 -11.92 -4.80 -2.42
N ILE A 43 -11.38 -3.59 -2.36
CA ILE A 43 -12.11 -2.39 -1.94
C ILE A 43 -12.12 -1.37 -3.08
N PRO A 44 -13.31 -0.90 -3.51
CA PRO A 44 -13.37 0.16 -4.52
C PRO A 44 -12.71 1.46 -4.02
N ILE A 45 -11.91 2.08 -4.89
CA ILE A 45 -11.22 3.34 -4.57
C ILE A 45 -11.57 4.47 -5.53
N GLY A 46 -12.56 4.26 -6.39
CA GLY A 46 -12.94 5.21 -7.41
C GLY A 46 -12.28 4.93 -8.76
N GLN A 47 -12.71 5.60 -9.81
CA GLN A 47 -12.18 5.47 -11.17
C GLN A 47 -12.22 4.02 -11.68
N ALA A 48 -13.22 3.24 -11.24
CA ALA A 48 -13.36 1.82 -11.55
C ALA A 48 -12.14 0.98 -11.13
N GLN A 49 -11.37 1.46 -10.17
CA GLN A 49 -10.20 0.76 -9.63
C GLN A 49 -10.50 0.18 -8.25
N THR A 50 -9.73 -0.83 -7.86
CA THR A 50 -9.87 -1.47 -6.55
C THR A 50 -8.53 -1.56 -5.85
N MET A 51 -8.59 -1.58 -4.52
CA MET A 51 -7.48 -1.92 -3.64
C MET A 51 -7.44 -3.43 -3.48
N MET A 52 -6.26 -4.05 -3.61
CA MET A 52 -6.10 -5.51 -3.50
C MET A 52 -6.45 -6.02 -2.09
N GLU A 53 -6.74 -7.32 -2.00
CA GLU A 53 -6.88 -7.97 -0.69
C GLU A 53 -5.58 -7.88 0.09
N PRO A 54 -5.64 -7.78 1.43
CA PRO A 54 -4.44 -7.67 2.27
C PRO A 54 -3.41 -8.79 2.06
N LYS A 55 -3.87 -10.02 1.93
CA LYS A 55 -2.96 -11.17 1.78
C LYS A 55 -2.16 -11.10 0.49
N LEU A 56 -2.77 -10.60 -0.60
CA LEU A 56 -2.08 -10.49 -1.88
C LEU A 56 -1.02 -9.40 -1.82
N GLU A 57 -1.34 -8.26 -1.24
CA GLU A 57 -0.37 -7.17 -1.07
C GLU A 57 0.82 -7.62 -0.22
N ALA A 58 0.55 -8.35 0.86
CA ALA A 58 1.59 -8.88 1.73
C ALA A 58 2.50 -9.88 1.00
N ARG A 59 1.91 -10.76 0.18
CA ARG A 59 2.68 -11.73 -0.62
C ARG A 59 3.56 -11.03 -1.66
N LEU A 60 3.04 -10.00 -2.31
CA LEU A 60 3.80 -9.21 -3.27
C LEU A 60 4.97 -8.50 -2.60
N LEU A 61 4.74 -7.91 -1.44
CA LEU A 61 5.79 -7.25 -0.68
C LEU A 61 6.89 -8.23 -0.27
N GLN A 62 6.51 -9.42 0.19
CA GLN A 62 7.44 -10.46 0.57
C GLN A 62 8.28 -10.94 -0.62
N ALA A 63 7.63 -11.15 -1.77
CA ALA A 63 8.32 -11.59 -2.98
C ALA A 63 9.30 -10.53 -3.49
N LEU A 64 8.92 -9.25 -3.41
CA LEU A 64 9.78 -8.15 -3.84
C LEU A 64 10.96 -7.95 -2.89
N ALA A 65 10.75 -8.15 -1.59
CA ALA A 65 11.77 -7.99 -0.55
C ALA A 65 12.53 -6.66 -0.67
N PRO A 66 11.85 -5.51 -0.62
CA PRO A 66 12.51 -4.22 -0.82
C PRO A 66 13.52 -3.95 0.29
N LYS A 67 14.63 -3.32 -0.08
CA LYS A 67 15.73 -3.02 0.85
C LYS A 67 15.93 -1.53 0.96
N THR A 68 16.53 -1.10 2.09
CA THR A 68 16.97 0.27 2.29
C THR A 68 17.88 0.69 1.14
N ASP A 69 17.70 1.90 0.67
CA ASP A 69 18.46 2.53 -0.41
C ASP A 69 18.16 2.01 -1.82
N GLU A 70 17.25 1.07 -1.98
CA GLU A 70 16.79 0.69 -3.32
C GLU A 70 15.88 1.78 -3.89
N ASN A 71 15.91 1.93 -5.21
CA ASN A 71 15.00 2.81 -5.94
C ASN A 71 13.93 1.93 -6.58
N ILE A 72 12.68 2.17 -6.24
CA ILE A 72 11.55 1.37 -6.71
C ILE A 72 10.61 2.25 -7.51
N LEU A 73 10.22 1.77 -8.68
CA LEU A 73 9.16 2.37 -9.48
C LEU A 73 7.88 1.55 -9.28
N GLU A 74 6.84 2.21 -8.79
CA GLU A 74 5.51 1.62 -8.70
C GLU A 74 4.64 2.20 -9.80
N VAL A 75 4.02 1.35 -10.60
CA VAL A 75 3.07 1.77 -11.63
C VAL A 75 1.67 1.44 -11.13
N GLY A 76 0.86 2.49 -10.94
CA GLY A 76 -0.47 2.37 -10.36
C GLY A 76 -0.46 2.60 -8.86
N THR A 77 -0.45 3.87 -8.44
CA THR A 77 -0.46 4.26 -7.02
C THR A 77 -1.72 3.76 -6.30
N GLY A 78 -2.86 3.85 -6.97
CA GLY A 78 -4.14 3.45 -6.41
C GLY A 78 -4.44 4.17 -5.10
N SER A 79 -4.66 3.42 -4.03
CA SER A 79 -4.92 3.98 -2.70
C SER A 79 -3.68 4.57 -2.03
N GLY A 80 -2.49 4.17 -2.46
CA GLY A 80 -1.21 4.54 -1.83
C GLY A 80 -0.75 3.57 -0.75
N TYR A 81 -1.52 2.53 -0.46
CA TYR A 81 -1.17 1.59 0.62
C TYR A 81 0.12 0.82 0.32
N MET A 82 0.24 0.24 -0.88
CA MET A 82 1.47 -0.45 -1.26
C MET A 82 2.66 0.53 -1.31
N THR A 83 2.44 1.76 -1.77
CA THR A 83 3.45 2.82 -1.75
C THR A 83 3.98 3.02 -0.33
N ALA A 84 3.08 3.08 0.64
CA ALA A 84 3.43 3.24 2.05
C ALA A 84 4.23 2.05 2.58
N LEU A 85 3.83 0.84 2.23
CA LEU A 85 4.56 -0.38 2.63
C LEU A 85 5.97 -0.40 2.07
N LEU A 86 6.13 -0.07 0.78
CA LEU A 86 7.44 -0.01 0.13
C LEU A 86 8.34 1.06 0.78
N SER A 87 7.77 2.22 1.05
CA SER A 87 8.50 3.33 1.69
C SER A 87 8.88 3.00 3.13
N HIS A 88 8.04 2.28 3.85
CA HIS A 88 8.33 1.83 5.21
C HIS A 88 9.56 0.91 5.26
N ALA A 89 9.78 0.13 4.22
CA ALA A 89 10.96 -0.73 4.12
C ALA A 89 12.26 0.06 3.90
N GLY A 90 12.18 1.37 3.72
CA GLY A 90 13.35 2.24 3.54
C GLY A 90 13.73 2.47 2.08
N ALA A 91 12.99 1.93 1.14
CA ALA A 91 13.23 2.17 -0.27
C ALA A 91 12.82 3.60 -0.67
N ASN A 92 13.44 4.11 -1.72
CA ASN A 92 13.02 5.35 -2.35
C ASN A 92 12.02 5.01 -3.45
N VAL A 93 10.78 5.44 -3.29
CA VAL A 93 9.69 5.03 -4.19
C VAL A 93 9.33 6.18 -5.11
N THR A 94 9.28 5.90 -6.42
CA THR A 94 8.61 6.75 -7.40
C THR A 94 7.34 6.02 -7.79
N THR A 95 6.19 6.64 -7.58
CA THR A 95 4.91 6.05 -7.90
C THR A 95 4.21 6.87 -8.97
N VAL A 96 3.63 6.18 -9.95
CA VAL A 96 2.99 6.79 -11.12
C VAL A 96 1.53 6.38 -11.16
N GLU A 97 0.63 7.35 -11.39
CA GLU A 97 -0.80 7.12 -11.44
C GLU A 97 -1.41 7.93 -12.57
N ILE A 98 -2.27 7.31 -13.36
CA ILE A 98 -2.94 7.99 -14.47
C ILE A 98 -4.08 8.91 -13.99
N PHE A 99 -4.76 8.55 -12.90
CA PHE A 99 -5.93 9.30 -12.42
C PHE A 99 -5.53 10.36 -11.38
N PRO A 100 -5.66 11.68 -11.70
CA PRO A 100 -5.29 12.73 -10.74
C PRO A 100 -6.11 12.66 -9.45
N GLU A 101 -7.35 12.17 -9.49
CA GLU A 101 -8.18 12.01 -8.29
C GLU A 101 -7.56 11.00 -7.31
N LEU A 102 -6.99 9.92 -7.82
CA LEU A 102 -6.32 8.93 -6.98
C LEU A 102 -4.99 9.46 -6.45
N ILE A 103 -4.26 10.26 -7.25
CA ILE A 103 -3.04 10.93 -6.79
C ILE A 103 -3.35 11.80 -5.58
N SER A 104 -4.39 12.62 -5.66
CA SER A 104 -4.77 13.52 -4.58
C SER A 104 -5.14 12.74 -3.31
N SER A 105 -5.96 11.71 -3.44
CA SER A 105 -6.37 10.88 -2.30
C SER A 105 -5.18 10.16 -1.67
N ALA A 106 -4.31 9.58 -2.49
CA ALA A 106 -3.12 8.88 -2.00
C ALA A 106 -2.15 9.85 -1.32
N ALA A 107 -1.95 11.04 -1.89
CA ALA A 107 -1.07 12.06 -1.29
C ALA A 107 -1.55 12.45 0.10
N GLU A 108 -2.85 12.65 0.29
CA GLU A 108 -3.42 12.95 1.61
C GLU A 108 -3.18 11.81 2.60
N ALA A 109 -3.43 10.57 2.18
CA ALA A 109 -3.25 9.40 3.04
C ALA A 109 -1.78 9.20 3.42
N LEU A 110 -0.88 9.35 2.45
CA LEU A 110 0.57 9.21 2.69
C LEU A 110 1.09 10.29 3.63
N ALA A 111 0.62 11.53 3.48
CA ALA A 111 0.98 12.62 4.38
C ALA A 111 0.46 12.35 5.80
N ALA A 112 -0.78 11.86 5.93
CA ALA A 112 -1.35 11.50 7.23
C ALA A 112 -0.58 10.38 7.91
N ALA A 113 0.02 9.47 7.15
CA ALA A 113 0.85 8.39 7.67
C ALA A 113 2.31 8.80 7.85
N SER A 114 2.66 10.07 7.60
CA SER A 114 4.03 10.61 7.73
C SER A 114 5.05 9.90 6.82
N ILE A 115 4.62 9.50 5.64
CA ILE A 115 5.50 8.89 4.65
C ILE A 115 6.07 9.99 3.75
N SER A 116 7.38 10.06 3.64
CA SER A 116 8.05 11.15 2.91
C SER A 116 9.10 10.72 1.88
N ASN A 117 9.55 9.46 1.91
CA ASN A 117 10.58 8.97 0.99
C ASN A 117 9.98 8.47 -0.33
N LEU A 118 9.16 9.32 -0.95
CA LEU A 118 8.50 8.99 -2.20
C LEU A 118 8.36 10.20 -3.10
N SER A 119 8.21 9.95 -4.39
CA SER A 119 7.83 10.94 -5.41
C SER A 119 6.59 10.43 -6.13
N MET A 120 5.62 11.31 -6.35
CA MET A 120 4.38 10.97 -7.05
C MET A 120 4.32 11.70 -8.37
N GLU A 121 4.03 10.97 -9.43
CA GLU A 121 3.93 11.53 -10.78
C GLU A 121 2.63 11.09 -11.43
N GLN A 122 2.00 12.00 -12.17
CA GLN A 122 0.86 11.66 -13.01
C GLN A 122 1.39 11.19 -14.37
N GLY A 123 0.92 10.03 -14.82
CA GLY A 123 1.34 9.49 -16.09
C GLY A 123 0.79 8.10 -16.34
N ASP A 124 1.13 7.57 -17.48
CA ASP A 124 0.69 6.26 -17.92
C ASP A 124 1.89 5.33 -18.11
#